data_110408e37f18142be142a4967521cca9
#
_entry.id   110408e37f18142be142a4967521cca9
#
_cell.length_a   1.000
_cell.length_b   1.000
_cell.length_c   1.000
_cell.angle_alpha   90.00
_cell.angle_beta   90.00
_cell.angle_gamma   90.00
#
_symmetry.space_group_name_H-M   'P 1'
#
loop_
_entity.id
_entity.type
_entity.pdbx_description
1 polymer ?
#
loop_
_entity_poly.entity_id
_entity_poly.type
_entity_poly.pdbx_seq_one_letter_code
_entity_poly.pdbx_strand_id
1 'polypeptide(L)'
;MKHLFIATYALLISVLATSQVVEPAAVATPQTPLTRPSWVAMHVGGGFQLNAGGWRERYNANAKFDLGAEYQHKEQWLLGFNFVPYTGGWVNTDSLYGDIISDANYLFDVNGNPAVIRTYMRGFNFCATGGKIIPLKQSTLKNPRTWSLQLIGGVGYHEHFTKFQFDKGLVPQLEGFYEVGHDNYRAGYCFTEQVRLQYMNPNTLSFQVGLGLMQGFTKNMREWDMSTFRAPDAKQTDLGFGINCNLVIPIVIYTKSTVRETEYFE
;
A
#
# COMPACT_ATOMS: atom_id res chain seq x y z
N MET A 1 -8.35 -19.84 -9.39
CA MET A 1 -8.27 -18.49 -8.78
C MET A 1 -9.47 -18.12 -7.91
N LYS A 2 -10.73 -18.45 -8.27
CA LYS A 2 -11.92 -18.15 -7.42
C LYS A 2 -11.86 -18.78 -6.02
N HIS A 3 -11.22 -19.94 -5.84
CA HIS A 3 -11.13 -20.65 -4.55
C HIS A 3 -10.09 -20.06 -3.59
N LEU A 4 -9.08 -19.35 -4.10
CA LEU A 4 -8.08 -18.67 -3.25
C LEU A 4 -8.67 -17.46 -2.52
N PHE A 5 -9.60 -16.75 -3.17
CA PHE A 5 -10.33 -15.61 -2.60
C PHE A 5 -11.17 -15.99 -1.38
N ILE A 6 -11.87 -17.14 -1.47
CA ILE A 6 -12.74 -17.61 -0.38
C ILE A 6 -11.90 -18.09 0.81
N ALA A 7 -10.73 -18.65 0.56
CA ALA A 7 -9.84 -19.16 1.62
C ALA A 7 -9.21 -18.03 2.44
N THR A 8 -8.77 -16.94 1.81
CA THR A 8 -8.22 -15.77 2.51
C THR A 8 -9.27 -15.03 3.33
N TYR A 9 -10.46 -14.85 2.80
CA TYR A 9 -11.58 -14.24 3.54
C TYR A 9 -12.04 -15.12 4.71
N ALA A 10 -12.12 -16.44 4.53
CA ALA A 10 -12.47 -17.37 5.58
C ALA A 10 -11.43 -17.39 6.71
N LEU A 11 -10.13 -17.28 6.39
CA LEU A 11 -9.06 -17.20 7.38
C LEU A 11 -9.12 -15.91 8.19
N LEU A 12 -9.39 -14.76 7.56
CA LEU A 12 -9.54 -13.47 8.26
C LEU A 12 -10.77 -13.47 9.19
N ILE A 13 -11.89 -14.03 8.75
CA ILE A 13 -13.12 -14.13 9.55
C ILE A 13 -12.93 -15.10 10.73
N SER A 14 -12.22 -16.19 10.54
CA SER A 14 -11.96 -17.17 11.62
C SER A 14 -11.04 -16.60 12.70
N VAL A 15 -10.05 -15.79 12.35
CA VAL A 15 -9.18 -15.09 13.32
C VAL A 15 -9.97 -14.03 14.12
N LEU A 16 -10.97 -13.40 13.52
CA LEU A 16 -11.86 -12.46 14.22
C LEU A 16 -12.85 -13.15 15.16
N ALA A 17 -13.25 -14.38 14.85
CA ALA A 17 -14.25 -15.13 15.64
C ALA A 17 -13.62 -15.83 16.87
N THR A 18 -12.32 -16.13 16.87
CA THR A 18 -11.66 -16.86 17.98
C THR A 18 -11.10 -15.97 19.09
N SER A 19 -11.33 -14.65 19.04
CA SER A 19 -10.79 -13.71 20.05
C SER A 19 -11.62 -13.62 21.35
N GLN A 20 -12.57 -14.53 21.60
CA GLN A 20 -13.18 -14.70 22.93
C GLN A 20 -12.39 -15.72 23.75
N VAL A 21 -11.22 -15.34 24.23
CA VAL A 21 -10.52 -16.07 25.27
C VAL A 21 -11.23 -15.79 26.59
N VAL A 22 -11.88 -16.81 27.14
CA VAL A 22 -12.42 -16.77 28.51
C VAL A 22 -11.23 -16.73 29.46
N GLU A 23 -11.04 -15.58 30.07
CA GLU A 23 -10.02 -15.36 31.09
C GLU A 23 -10.47 -16.00 32.41
N PRO A 24 -9.63 -16.82 33.09
CA PRO A 24 -9.99 -17.34 34.41
C PRO A 24 -10.01 -16.18 35.41
N ALA A 25 -11.06 -16.13 36.22
CA ALA A 25 -11.30 -15.10 37.22
C ALA A 25 -10.18 -15.06 38.28
N ALA A 26 -9.21 -14.19 38.09
CA ALA A 26 -8.31 -13.74 39.14
C ALA A 26 -9.00 -12.62 39.91
N VAL A 27 -9.08 -12.74 41.24
CA VAL A 27 -9.58 -11.68 42.14
C VAL A 27 -8.70 -10.45 41.98
N ALA A 28 -9.14 -9.54 41.15
CA ALA A 28 -8.45 -8.29 40.86
C ALA A 28 -8.94 -7.23 41.86
N THR A 29 -8.03 -6.66 42.61
CA THR A 29 -8.19 -5.30 43.15
C THR A 29 -8.67 -4.38 42.05
N PRO A 30 -9.69 -3.52 42.27
CA PRO A 30 -10.22 -2.64 41.24
C PRO A 30 -9.17 -1.60 40.86
N GLN A 31 -8.34 -1.91 39.91
CA GLN A 31 -7.52 -0.94 39.20
C GLN A 31 -8.44 -0.27 38.20
N THR A 32 -8.70 1.00 38.38
CA THR A 32 -9.41 1.84 37.41
C THR A 32 -8.76 1.62 36.05
N PRO A 33 -9.44 1.06 35.06
CA PRO A 33 -8.82 0.81 33.77
C PRO A 33 -8.46 2.16 33.16
N LEU A 34 -7.17 2.40 32.94
CA LEU A 34 -6.70 3.56 32.19
C LEU A 34 -7.33 3.50 30.82
N THR A 35 -8.33 4.34 30.61
CA THR A 35 -8.99 4.46 29.30
C THR A 35 -7.92 4.91 28.28
N ARG A 36 -7.66 4.05 27.32
CA ARG A 36 -6.75 4.38 26.22
C ARG A 36 -7.26 5.62 25.51
N PRO A 37 -6.46 6.68 25.31
CA PRO A 37 -6.91 7.82 24.52
C PRO A 37 -7.11 7.40 23.06
N SER A 38 -8.01 8.09 22.36
CA SER A 38 -8.06 8.03 20.91
C SER A 38 -7.00 8.95 20.33
N TRP A 39 -6.44 8.59 19.19
CA TRP A 39 -5.45 9.41 18.48
C TRP A 39 -5.67 9.41 16.97
N VAL A 40 -5.15 10.44 16.34
CA VAL A 40 -4.89 10.45 14.91
C VAL A 40 -3.42 10.11 14.72
N ALA A 41 -3.12 9.07 13.97
CA ALA A 41 -1.77 8.68 13.61
C ALA A 41 -1.54 9.02 12.14
N MET A 42 -0.61 9.93 11.88
CA MET A 42 -0.10 10.17 10.53
C MET A 42 1.13 9.29 10.32
N HIS A 43 1.25 8.68 9.16
CA HIS A 43 2.42 7.86 8.86
C HIS A 43 3.01 8.21 7.50
N VAL A 44 4.33 8.09 7.42
CA VAL A 44 5.14 8.28 6.23
C VAL A 44 6.26 7.26 6.22
N GLY A 45 6.46 6.63 5.08
CA GLY A 45 7.51 5.63 4.95
C GLY A 45 7.66 5.09 3.56
N GLY A 46 8.19 3.89 3.48
CA GLY A 46 8.41 3.24 2.22
C GLY A 46 8.54 1.74 2.36
N GLY A 47 8.66 1.10 1.24
CA GLY A 47 8.76 -0.35 1.19
C GLY A 47 9.05 -0.86 -0.20
N PHE A 48 8.97 -2.17 -0.29
CA PHE A 48 9.20 -2.91 -1.51
C PHE A 48 8.05 -3.86 -1.76
N GLN A 49 7.72 -4.08 -3.03
CA GLN A 49 6.64 -4.94 -3.45
C GLN A 49 7.06 -5.83 -4.61
N LEU A 50 6.74 -7.10 -4.50
CA LEU A 50 6.82 -8.09 -5.55
C LEU A 50 5.46 -8.19 -6.24
N ASN A 51 5.46 -8.14 -7.56
CA ASN A 51 4.25 -8.21 -8.34
C ASN A 51 3.97 -9.63 -8.82
N ALA A 52 2.70 -9.95 -8.99
CA ALA A 52 2.21 -11.23 -9.48
C ALA A 52 0.94 -11.01 -10.32
N GLY A 53 0.41 -12.08 -10.91
CA GLY A 53 -0.71 -11.98 -11.82
C GLY A 53 -0.33 -11.23 -13.09
N GLY A 54 -1.26 -10.53 -13.68
CA GLY A 54 -1.03 -9.77 -14.89
C GLY A 54 -0.03 -8.64 -14.74
N TRP A 55 0.09 -8.09 -13.53
CA TRP A 55 1.07 -7.04 -13.25
C TRP A 55 2.53 -7.52 -13.45
N ARG A 56 2.82 -8.78 -13.09
CA ARG A 56 4.15 -9.39 -13.25
C ARG A 56 4.57 -9.54 -14.71
N GLU A 57 3.64 -9.65 -15.63
CA GLU A 57 3.98 -9.78 -17.06
C GLU A 57 4.81 -8.60 -17.56
N ARG A 58 4.55 -7.41 -17.00
CA ARG A 58 5.27 -6.19 -17.36
C ARG A 58 6.25 -5.71 -16.27
N TYR A 59 5.89 -5.86 -14.98
CA TYR A 59 6.64 -5.30 -13.87
C TYR A 59 6.91 -6.35 -12.80
N ASN A 60 8.17 -6.74 -12.60
CA ASN A 60 8.53 -7.77 -11.63
C ASN A 60 8.39 -7.30 -10.18
N ALA A 61 8.88 -6.08 -9.91
CA ALA A 61 8.90 -5.52 -8.58
C ALA A 61 8.90 -3.99 -8.62
N ASN A 62 8.56 -3.37 -7.51
CA ASN A 62 8.56 -1.92 -7.36
C ASN A 62 8.89 -1.48 -5.94
N ALA A 63 9.51 -0.32 -5.83
CA ALA A 63 9.54 0.44 -4.61
C ALA A 63 8.23 1.19 -4.42
N LYS A 64 7.80 1.37 -3.18
CA LYS A 64 6.60 2.13 -2.83
C LYS A 64 6.90 3.13 -1.72
N PHE A 65 6.25 4.27 -1.80
CA PHE A 65 6.11 5.21 -0.70
C PHE A 65 4.76 4.99 -0.04
N ASP A 66 4.69 5.15 1.27
CA ASP A 66 3.47 4.94 2.04
C ASP A 66 3.18 6.21 2.83
N LEU A 67 2.09 6.87 2.48
CA LEU A 67 1.62 8.09 3.12
C LEU A 67 0.18 7.86 3.58
N GLY A 68 -0.12 8.17 4.84
CA GLY A 68 -1.49 8.01 5.29
C GLY A 68 -1.78 8.66 6.62
N ALA A 69 -3.07 8.65 6.93
CA ALA A 69 -3.57 9.08 8.21
C ALA A 69 -4.69 8.14 8.65
N GLU A 70 -4.67 7.79 9.94
CA GLU A 70 -5.62 6.88 10.53
C GLU A 70 -6.08 7.36 11.89
N TYR A 71 -7.37 7.28 12.14
CA TYR A 71 -7.96 7.47 13.44
C TYR A 71 -7.98 6.13 14.18
N GLN A 72 -7.29 6.05 15.31
CA GLN A 72 -7.26 4.89 16.19
C GLN A 72 -8.15 5.14 17.40
N HIS A 73 -9.25 4.39 17.48
CA HIS A 73 -10.22 4.55 18.54
C HIS A 73 -9.82 3.77 19.80
N LYS A 74 -10.25 4.28 20.97
CA LYS A 74 -10.04 3.62 22.28
C LYS A 74 -10.52 2.16 22.35
N GLU A 75 -11.56 1.79 21.59
CA GLU A 75 -12.09 0.44 21.48
C GLU A 75 -11.36 -0.45 20.47
N GLN A 76 -10.14 -0.07 20.12
CA GLN A 76 -9.22 -0.89 19.32
C GLN A 76 -9.65 -1.12 17.86
N TRP A 77 -10.38 -0.20 17.25
CA TRP A 77 -10.57 -0.16 15.82
C TRP A 77 -9.87 1.06 15.22
N LEU A 78 -9.59 1.00 13.95
CA LEU A 78 -8.99 2.09 13.18
C LEU A 78 -9.76 2.31 11.89
N LEU A 79 -9.79 3.58 11.46
CA LEU A 79 -10.26 4.00 10.15
C LEU A 79 -9.29 5.04 9.60
N GLY A 80 -9.03 5.01 8.32
CA GLY A 80 -8.09 5.93 7.72
C GLY A 80 -8.06 5.87 6.20
N PHE A 81 -7.02 6.46 5.65
CA PHE A 81 -6.72 6.39 4.23
C PHE A 81 -5.22 6.31 4.00
N ASN A 82 -4.85 5.65 2.91
CA ASN A 82 -3.48 5.52 2.46
C ASN A 82 -3.36 5.97 1.01
N PHE A 83 -2.28 6.69 0.72
CA PHE A 83 -1.82 7.01 -0.62
C PHE A 83 -0.44 6.41 -0.82
N VAL A 84 -0.30 5.53 -1.81
CA VAL A 84 0.92 4.75 -2.03
C VAL A 84 1.37 4.91 -3.48
N PRO A 85 2.23 5.89 -3.80
CA PRO A 85 2.89 5.96 -5.08
C PRO A 85 3.94 4.85 -5.26
N TYR A 86 4.04 4.37 -6.49
CA TYR A 86 4.98 3.31 -6.89
C TYR A 86 6.00 3.81 -7.90
N THR A 87 7.19 3.23 -7.83
CA THR A 87 8.22 3.37 -8.85
C THR A 87 9.05 2.10 -8.97
N GLY A 88 9.43 1.72 -10.16
CA GLY A 88 10.28 0.55 -10.35
C GLY A 88 10.94 0.53 -11.71
N GLY A 89 12.22 0.14 -11.74
CA GLY A 89 12.99 -0.05 -12.97
C GLY A 89 13.05 -1.51 -13.43
N TRP A 90 12.36 -2.43 -12.76
CA TRP A 90 12.30 -3.86 -13.16
C TRP A 90 11.14 -4.11 -14.12
N VAL A 91 11.21 -3.47 -15.28
CA VAL A 91 10.21 -3.55 -16.34
C VAL A 91 10.65 -4.62 -17.34
N ASN A 92 9.73 -5.54 -17.67
CA ASN A 92 9.93 -6.44 -18.78
C ASN A 92 9.70 -5.69 -20.10
N THR A 93 10.74 -5.54 -20.90
CA THR A 93 10.70 -4.81 -22.18
C THR A 93 10.46 -5.72 -23.38
N ASP A 94 10.35 -7.04 -23.17
CA ASP A 94 10.18 -8.03 -24.23
C ASP A 94 9.00 -7.73 -25.09
N SER A 95 8.46 -7.34 -25.77
CA SER A 95 7.28 -6.95 -26.54
C SER A 95 6.93 -5.46 -26.44
N LEU A 96 7.62 -4.69 -25.59
CA LEU A 96 7.30 -3.28 -25.43
C LEU A 96 7.71 -2.44 -26.65
N TYR A 97 8.77 -2.86 -27.31
CA TYR A 97 9.39 -2.17 -28.44
C TYR A 97 9.26 -2.97 -29.74
N GLY A 98 8.39 -3.98 -29.80
CA GLY A 98 8.34 -4.94 -30.89
C GLY A 98 8.10 -4.35 -32.28
N ASP A 99 7.48 -3.18 -32.33
CA ASP A 99 7.18 -2.43 -33.55
C ASP A 99 8.29 -1.46 -34.00
N ILE A 100 9.19 -1.09 -33.07
CA ILE A 100 10.21 -0.05 -33.31
C ILE A 100 11.63 -0.53 -33.09
N ILE A 101 11.82 -1.77 -32.61
CA ILE A 101 13.13 -2.36 -32.43
C ILE A 101 13.66 -2.93 -33.75
N SER A 102 14.92 -2.70 -34.05
CA SER A 102 15.55 -3.25 -35.23
C SER A 102 15.87 -4.74 -35.09
N ASP A 103 16.14 -5.42 -36.21
CA ASP A 103 16.60 -6.82 -36.23
C ASP A 103 17.88 -7.04 -35.41
N ALA A 104 18.71 -5.99 -35.26
CA ALA A 104 19.89 -6.01 -34.42
C ALA A 104 19.63 -5.76 -32.93
N ASN A 105 18.37 -5.69 -32.52
CA ASN A 105 17.90 -5.44 -31.14
C ASN A 105 18.30 -4.07 -30.59
N TYR A 106 18.34 -3.04 -31.46
CA TYR A 106 18.59 -1.66 -31.07
C TYR A 106 17.42 -0.76 -31.43
N LEU A 107 17.18 0.24 -30.58
CA LEU A 107 16.35 1.40 -30.91
C LEU A 107 17.26 2.47 -31.50
N PHE A 108 16.81 3.14 -32.54
CA PHE A 108 17.58 4.21 -33.19
C PHE A 108 16.94 5.57 -32.91
N ASP A 109 17.80 6.55 -32.70
CA ASP A 109 17.42 7.95 -32.59
C ASP A 109 17.08 8.58 -33.95
N VAL A 110 16.66 9.81 -33.97
CA VAL A 110 16.36 10.59 -35.20
C VAL A 110 17.55 10.74 -36.15
N ASN A 111 18.75 10.54 -35.68
CA ASN A 111 20.01 10.66 -36.45
C ASN A 111 20.52 9.29 -36.89
N GLY A 112 19.82 8.19 -36.61
CA GLY A 112 20.24 6.85 -36.92
C GLY A 112 21.28 6.27 -35.97
N ASN A 113 21.52 6.87 -34.81
CA ASN A 113 22.42 6.33 -33.79
C ASN A 113 21.63 5.45 -32.79
N PRO A 114 22.30 4.44 -32.18
CA PRO A 114 21.65 3.66 -31.12
C PRO A 114 21.26 4.54 -29.94
N ALA A 115 19.95 4.48 -29.58
CA ALA A 115 19.38 5.17 -28.46
C ALA A 115 19.48 4.33 -27.17
N VAL A 116 19.57 4.99 -26.03
CA VAL A 116 19.53 4.36 -24.70
C VAL A 116 18.34 4.90 -23.93
N ILE A 117 17.39 4.00 -23.67
CA ILE A 117 16.14 4.33 -22.99
C ILE A 117 16.05 3.54 -21.69
N ARG A 118 15.74 4.22 -20.62
CA ARG A 118 15.34 3.57 -19.36
C ARG A 118 13.83 3.57 -19.23
N THR A 119 13.32 2.43 -18.84
CA THR A 119 11.89 2.20 -18.69
C THR A 119 11.57 2.02 -17.22
N TYR A 120 10.58 2.75 -16.73
CA TYR A 120 10.15 2.72 -15.33
C TYR A 120 8.66 2.44 -15.23
N MET A 121 8.28 1.67 -14.23
CA MET A 121 6.91 1.65 -13.76
C MET A 121 6.64 2.91 -12.93
N ARG A 122 5.47 3.51 -13.16
CA ARG A 122 4.90 4.56 -12.33
C ARG A 122 3.45 4.20 -12.03
N GLY A 123 2.96 4.69 -10.92
CA GLY A 123 1.57 4.50 -10.53
C GLY A 123 1.34 4.83 -9.08
N PHE A 124 0.12 4.67 -8.64
CA PHE A 124 -0.24 4.79 -7.23
C PHE A 124 -1.47 3.95 -6.88
N ASN A 125 -1.70 3.72 -5.60
CA ASN A 125 -3.02 3.42 -5.08
C ASN A 125 -3.46 4.46 -4.04
N PHE A 126 -4.76 4.66 -3.95
CA PHE A 126 -5.42 5.44 -2.92
C PHE A 126 -6.55 4.61 -2.33
N CYS A 127 -6.46 4.29 -1.03
CA CYS A 127 -7.40 3.39 -0.37
C CYS A 127 -7.96 4.01 0.92
N ALA A 128 -9.27 3.87 1.08
CA ALA A 128 -9.90 3.95 2.40
C ALA A 128 -9.63 2.65 3.15
N THR A 129 -9.20 2.75 4.40
CA THR A 129 -8.76 1.62 5.21
C THR A 129 -9.53 1.54 6.52
N GLY A 130 -9.74 0.31 7.00
CA GLY A 130 -10.33 0.06 8.29
C GLY A 130 -9.77 -1.22 8.89
N GLY A 131 -9.77 -1.32 10.22
CA GLY A 131 -9.17 -2.49 10.82
C GLY A 131 -9.30 -2.59 12.33
N LYS A 132 -8.66 -3.62 12.86
CA LYS A 132 -8.63 -3.95 14.28
C LYS A 132 -7.22 -3.82 14.83
N ILE A 133 -7.12 -3.25 16.04
CA ILE A 133 -5.88 -3.13 16.79
C ILE A 133 -5.89 -4.19 17.89
N ILE A 134 -4.87 -5.02 17.93
CA ILE A 134 -4.67 -6.06 18.97
C ILE A 134 -3.50 -5.59 19.83
N PRO A 135 -3.73 -5.16 21.07
CA PRO A 135 -2.65 -4.73 21.95
C PRO A 135 -1.82 -5.93 22.39
N LEU A 136 -0.52 -5.91 22.12
CA LEU A 136 0.43 -6.93 22.58
C LEU A 136 1.02 -6.54 23.95
N LYS A 137 1.24 -5.25 24.17
CA LYS A 137 1.71 -4.71 25.42
C LYS A 137 0.96 -3.41 25.73
N GLN A 138 0.31 -3.38 26.87
CA GLN A 138 -0.43 -2.20 27.29
C GLN A 138 0.51 -1.16 27.94
N SER A 139 0.16 0.10 27.75
CA SER A 139 0.77 1.22 28.43
C SER A 139 0.46 1.16 29.92
N THR A 140 1.44 1.53 30.74
CA THR A 140 1.25 1.81 32.16
C THR A 140 1.60 3.27 32.42
N LEU A 141 1.11 3.84 33.54
CA LEU A 141 1.45 5.23 33.94
C LEU A 141 2.96 5.51 33.97
N LYS A 142 3.76 4.49 34.30
CA LYS A 142 5.23 4.60 34.33
C LYS A 142 5.89 4.36 32.96
N ASN A 143 5.19 3.73 32.00
CA ASN A 143 5.73 3.41 30.69
C ASN A 143 4.65 3.58 29.61
N PRO A 144 4.61 4.74 28.94
CA PRO A 144 3.60 5.04 27.92
C PRO A 144 3.79 4.27 26.60
N ARG A 145 4.80 3.41 26.51
CA ARG A 145 5.11 2.65 25.30
C ARG A 145 4.11 1.51 25.08
N THR A 146 3.60 1.40 23.88
CA THR A 146 2.68 0.32 23.50
C THR A 146 3.16 -0.41 22.26
N TRP A 147 2.95 -1.72 22.24
CA TRP A 147 3.09 -2.55 21.06
C TRP A 147 1.72 -3.07 20.67
N SER A 148 1.41 -3.02 19.42
CA SER A 148 0.14 -3.54 18.90
C SER A 148 0.33 -4.20 17.54
N LEU A 149 -0.46 -5.23 17.31
CA LEU A 149 -0.67 -5.82 16.00
C LEU A 149 -1.92 -5.19 15.39
N GLN A 150 -1.85 -4.78 14.14
CA GLN A 150 -2.97 -4.20 13.42
C GLN A 150 -3.32 -5.11 12.24
N LEU A 151 -4.59 -5.43 12.11
CA LEU A 151 -5.16 -6.13 10.96
C LEU A 151 -6.01 -5.13 10.20
N ILE A 152 -5.64 -4.84 8.94
CA ILE A 152 -6.20 -3.73 8.17
C ILE A 152 -6.66 -4.25 6.83
N GLY A 153 -7.88 -3.90 6.46
CA GLY A 153 -8.41 -4.03 5.11
C GLY A 153 -8.64 -2.67 4.49
N GLY A 154 -8.51 -2.57 3.18
CA GLY A 154 -8.77 -1.34 2.46
C GLY A 154 -9.38 -1.59 1.09
N VAL A 155 -10.10 -0.60 0.59
CA VAL A 155 -10.67 -0.56 -0.75
C VAL A 155 -10.40 0.80 -1.37
N GLY A 156 -10.07 0.81 -2.65
CA GLY A 156 -9.73 2.05 -3.31
C GLY A 156 -9.50 1.94 -4.80
N TYR A 157 -8.72 2.86 -5.29
CA TYR A 157 -8.35 3.01 -6.68
C TYR A 157 -6.86 2.74 -6.86
N HIS A 158 -6.52 2.09 -7.96
CA HIS A 158 -5.16 1.73 -8.33
C HIS A 158 -4.93 2.03 -9.80
N GLU A 159 -3.77 2.61 -10.10
CA GLU A 159 -3.32 2.80 -11.47
C GLU A 159 -1.83 2.59 -11.61
N HIS A 160 -1.41 2.19 -12.80
CA HIS A 160 -0.01 2.07 -13.17
C HIS A 160 0.20 2.21 -14.68
N PHE A 161 1.39 2.65 -15.04
CA PHE A 161 1.81 2.83 -16.42
C PHE A 161 3.32 2.76 -16.56
N THR A 162 3.79 2.60 -17.79
CA THR A 162 5.19 2.63 -18.16
C THR A 162 5.60 4.06 -18.50
N LYS A 163 6.73 4.51 -17.95
CA LYS A 163 7.35 5.80 -18.27
C LYS A 163 8.70 5.57 -18.93
N PHE A 164 8.96 6.29 -20.01
CA PHE A 164 10.23 6.24 -20.76
C PHE A 164 11.09 7.45 -20.38
N GLN A 165 12.38 7.18 -20.22
CA GLN A 165 13.39 8.22 -19.99
C GLN A 165 14.53 8.03 -21.00
N PHE A 166 14.78 9.03 -21.79
CA PHE A 166 15.84 9.03 -22.77
C PHE A 166 17.16 9.46 -22.12
N ASP A 167 18.10 8.52 -22.02
CA ASP A 167 19.47 8.82 -21.53
C ASP A 167 20.39 9.26 -22.68
N LYS A 168 20.18 8.70 -23.86
CA LYS A 168 20.94 9.04 -25.07
C LYS A 168 20.07 8.82 -26.31
N GLY A 169 19.97 9.85 -27.13
CA GLY A 169 19.18 9.84 -28.37
C GLY A 169 17.68 9.96 -28.11
N LEU A 170 16.97 10.66 -28.96
CA LEU A 170 15.53 10.82 -28.91
C LEU A 170 14.90 9.84 -29.88
N VAL A 171 13.93 9.04 -29.41
CA VAL A 171 13.14 8.13 -30.21
C VAL A 171 11.73 8.69 -30.33
N PRO A 172 11.37 9.31 -31.46
CA PRO A 172 10.08 10.00 -31.62
C PRO A 172 8.86 9.11 -31.40
N GLN A 173 9.02 7.81 -31.69
CA GLN A 173 7.97 6.79 -31.52
C GLN A 173 7.61 6.55 -30.02
N LEU A 174 8.42 7.04 -29.09
CA LEU A 174 8.20 6.93 -27.65
C LEU A 174 8.01 8.30 -26.98
N GLU A 175 7.75 9.35 -27.77
CA GLU A 175 7.56 10.70 -27.27
C GLU A 175 6.14 11.25 -27.57
N GLY A 176 5.64 12.08 -26.66
CA GLY A 176 4.37 12.79 -26.85
C GLY A 176 3.19 11.85 -27.04
N PHE A 177 2.48 12.00 -28.15
CA PHE A 177 1.30 11.19 -28.45
C PHE A 177 1.61 9.71 -28.64
N TYR A 178 2.77 9.37 -29.21
CA TYR A 178 3.16 7.97 -29.43
C TYR A 178 3.53 7.28 -28.11
N GLU A 179 4.10 7.98 -27.12
CA GLU A 179 4.33 7.44 -25.78
C GLU A 179 3.06 6.85 -25.17
N VAL A 180 1.92 7.52 -25.40
CA VAL A 180 0.61 7.11 -24.91
C VAL A 180 0.19 5.72 -25.43
N GLY A 181 0.59 5.38 -26.64
CA GLY A 181 0.31 4.05 -27.22
C GLY A 181 1.19 2.91 -26.67
N HIS A 182 2.33 3.23 -26.04
CA HIS A 182 3.28 2.27 -25.50
C HIS A 182 3.28 2.19 -23.96
N ASP A 183 2.60 3.12 -23.27
CA ASP A 183 2.70 3.25 -21.81
C ASP A 183 1.95 2.18 -21.02
N ASN A 184 1.11 1.38 -21.68
CA ASN A 184 0.28 0.34 -21.06
C ASN A 184 -0.44 0.84 -19.81
N TYR A 185 -1.10 2.00 -19.91
CA TYR A 185 -1.79 2.62 -18.78
C TYR A 185 -3.01 1.81 -18.36
N ARG A 186 -2.98 1.34 -17.11
CA ARG A 186 -4.05 0.56 -16.51
C ARG A 186 -4.55 1.20 -15.24
N ALA A 187 -5.87 1.12 -15.04
CA ALA A 187 -6.51 1.67 -13.86
C ALA A 187 -7.75 0.86 -13.47
N GLY A 188 -8.07 0.90 -12.18
CA GLY A 188 -9.24 0.19 -11.66
C GLY A 188 -9.35 0.20 -10.14
N TYR A 189 -10.22 -0.67 -9.63
CA TYR A 189 -10.40 -0.81 -8.20
C TYR A 189 -9.33 -1.72 -7.61
N CYS A 190 -9.01 -1.49 -6.34
CA CYS A 190 -8.13 -2.39 -5.60
C CYS A 190 -8.66 -2.67 -4.19
N PHE A 191 -8.25 -3.83 -3.68
CA PHE A 191 -8.37 -4.22 -2.29
C PHE A 191 -6.97 -4.37 -1.70
N THR A 192 -6.80 -3.95 -0.46
CA THR A 192 -5.54 -4.08 0.27
C THR A 192 -5.78 -4.77 1.59
N GLU A 193 -4.89 -5.65 1.95
CA GLU A 193 -4.86 -6.34 3.23
C GLU A 193 -3.49 -6.16 3.84
N GLN A 194 -3.42 -5.79 5.13
CA GLN A 194 -2.15 -5.53 5.78
C GLN A 194 -2.16 -6.07 7.20
N VAL A 195 -1.04 -6.62 7.58
CA VAL A 195 -0.72 -6.97 8.97
C VAL A 195 0.45 -6.13 9.38
N ARG A 196 0.27 -5.25 10.38
CA ARG A 196 1.30 -4.32 10.83
C ARG A 196 1.62 -4.54 12.31
N LEU A 197 2.89 -4.54 12.64
CA LEU A 197 3.37 -4.39 14.01
C LEU A 197 3.68 -2.93 14.25
N GLN A 198 2.97 -2.30 15.19
CA GLN A 198 3.13 -0.90 15.54
C GLN A 198 3.76 -0.75 16.92
N TYR A 199 4.81 0.06 16.99
CA TYR A 199 5.37 0.60 18.21
C TYR A 199 4.96 2.06 18.36
N MET A 200 4.29 2.39 19.46
CA MET A 200 3.81 3.73 19.73
C MET A 200 4.46 4.25 21.02
N ASN A 201 5.08 5.41 20.95
CA ASN A 201 5.64 6.13 22.08
C ASN A 201 5.31 7.63 21.93
N PRO A 202 4.40 8.19 22.72
CA PRO A 202 3.97 9.59 22.59
C PRO A 202 5.10 10.59 22.86
N ASN A 203 6.16 10.18 23.53
CA ASN A 203 7.28 11.07 23.92
C ASN A 203 8.47 11.01 22.96
N THR A 204 8.49 10.05 22.02
CA THR A 204 9.61 9.85 21.10
C THR A 204 9.11 9.32 19.75
N LEU A 205 10.01 8.77 18.97
CA LEU A 205 9.73 8.19 17.68
C LEU A 205 8.79 6.97 17.80
N SER A 206 7.75 6.95 17.00
CA SER A 206 6.87 5.82 16.80
C SER A 206 7.07 5.27 15.39
N PHE A 207 6.93 3.96 15.22
CA PHE A 207 7.11 3.32 13.92
C PHE A 207 6.18 2.12 13.75
N GLN A 208 5.98 1.73 12.52
CA GLN A 208 5.25 0.52 12.15
C GLN A 208 5.98 -0.23 11.02
N VAL A 209 5.94 -1.55 11.11
CA VAL A 209 6.44 -2.45 10.07
C VAL A 209 5.29 -3.37 9.68
N GLY A 210 5.07 -3.54 8.38
CA GLY A 210 3.94 -4.31 7.89
C GLY A 210 4.26 -5.19 6.71
N LEU A 211 3.46 -6.25 6.59
CA LEU A 211 3.33 -7.07 5.41
C LEU A 211 1.97 -6.75 4.79
N GLY A 212 1.93 -6.61 3.46
CA GLY A 212 0.70 -6.28 2.76
C GLY A 212 0.51 -7.10 1.49
N LEU A 213 -0.75 -7.36 1.20
CA LEU A 213 -1.26 -7.88 -0.05
C LEU A 213 -2.09 -6.79 -0.71
N MET A 214 -1.94 -6.62 -2.02
CA MET A 214 -2.79 -5.78 -2.85
C MET A 214 -3.35 -6.61 -4.01
N GLN A 215 -4.63 -6.44 -4.28
CA GLN A 215 -5.35 -7.07 -5.38
C GLN A 215 -6.02 -5.97 -6.20
N GLY A 216 -5.53 -5.74 -7.41
CA GLY A 216 -6.07 -4.78 -8.35
C GLY A 216 -6.91 -5.47 -9.42
N PHE A 217 -8.04 -4.86 -9.78
CA PHE A 217 -8.89 -5.26 -10.90
C PHE A 217 -8.87 -4.12 -11.90
N THR A 218 -7.89 -4.16 -12.77
CA THR A 218 -7.59 -3.08 -13.70
C THR A 218 -8.07 -3.39 -15.11
N LYS A 219 -8.29 -2.35 -15.88
CA LYS A 219 -8.47 -2.40 -17.32
C LYS A 219 -7.50 -1.45 -17.99
N ASN A 220 -7.12 -1.74 -19.20
CA ASN A 220 -6.38 -0.79 -20.00
C ASN A 220 -7.24 0.46 -20.27
N MET A 221 -6.65 1.62 -20.10
CA MET A 221 -7.31 2.93 -20.28
C MET A 221 -7.01 3.54 -21.66
N ARG A 222 -6.21 2.83 -22.47
CA ARG A 222 -5.89 3.23 -23.84
C ARG A 222 -6.81 2.50 -24.81
N GLU A 223 -7.13 3.15 -25.92
CA GLU A 223 -7.95 2.55 -26.98
C GLU A 223 -7.12 1.62 -27.88
N TRP A 224 -5.83 1.86 -27.96
CA TRP A 224 -4.91 1.16 -28.83
C TRP A 224 -3.56 0.93 -28.15
N ASP A 225 -2.97 -0.25 -28.39
CA ASP A 225 -1.63 -0.63 -27.96
C ASP A 225 -0.71 -0.67 -29.20
N MET A 226 0.21 0.27 -29.27
CA MET A 226 1.14 0.41 -30.39
C MET A 226 2.17 -0.73 -30.43
N SER A 227 2.54 -1.30 -29.28
CA SER A 227 3.50 -2.39 -29.22
C SER A 227 2.99 -3.70 -29.82
N THR A 228 1.67 -3.89 -29.85
CA THR A 228 1.01 -5.09 -30.34
C THR A 228 0.15 -4.85 -31.57
N PHE A 229 -0.06 -3.59 -31.98
CA PHE A 229 -0.99 -3.15 -33.04
C PHE A 229 -2.41 -3.70 -32.88
N ARG A 230 -2.89 -3.78 -31.65
CA ARG A 230 -4.21 -4.32 -31.29
C ARG A 230 -4.90 -3.46 -30.25
N ALA A 231 -6.21 -3.60 -30.17
CA ALA A 231 -6.93 -3.14 -29.01
C ALA A 231 -6.42 -3.91 -27.78
N PRO A 232 -6.05 -3.22 -26.70
CA PRO A 232 -5.47 -3.88 -25.53
C PRO A 232 -6.49 -4.76 -24.81
N ASP A 233 -6.02 -5.80 -24.12
CA ASP A 233 -6.86 -6.66 -23.29
C ASP A 233 -7.61 -5.85 -22.23
N ALA A 234 -8.94 -6.06 -22.20
CA ALA A 234 -9.83 -5.17 -21.46
C ALA A 234 -9.65 -5.28 -19.94
N LYS A 235 -9.34 -6.46 -19.38
CA LYS A 235 -9.33 -6.69 -17.93
C LYS A 235 -8.11 -7.49 -17.48
N GLN A 236 -7.56 -7.12 -16.33
CA GLN A 236 -6.42 -7.77 -15.72
C GLN A 236 -6.60 -7.84 -14.20
N THR A 237 -6.04 -8.87 -13.58
CA THR A 237 -5.92 -8.96 -12.12
C THR A 237 -4.45 -8.77 -11.75
N ASP A 238 -4.21 -7.71 -10.99
CA ASP A 238 -2.90 -7.33 -10.48
C ASP A 238 -2.77 -7.79 -9.03
N LEU A 239 -1.68 -8.44 -8.71
CA LEU A 239 -1.38 -8.87 -7.35
C LEU A 239 -0.05 -8.27 -6.90
N GLY A 240 0.00 -7.79 -5.66
CA GLY A 240 1.21 -7.25 -5.07
C GLY A 240 1.43 -7.76 -3.65
N PHE A 241 2.62 -8.28 -3.35
CA PHE A 241 3.05 -8.70 -2.02
C PHE A 241 4.17 -7.78 -1.57
N GLY A 242 4.01 -7.11 -0.45
CA GLY A 242 4.98 -6.10 -0.04
C GLY A 242 5.27 -6.04 1.44
N ILE A 243 6.42 -5.46 1.73
CA ILE A 243 6.81 -5.05 3.07
C ILE A 243 6.90 -3.53 3.09
N ASN A 244 6.52 -2.93 4.20
CA ASN A 244 6.65 -1.50 4.44
C ASN A 244 7.16 -1.21 5.85
N CYS A 245 7.86 -0.08 5.97
CA CYS A 245 8.33 0.47 7.23
C CYS A 245 8.02 1.96 7.24
N ASN A 246 7.26 2.40 8.24
CA ASN A 246 6.78 3.76 8.32
C ASN A 246 7.10 4.38 9.68
N LEU A 247 7.42 5.65 9.66
CA LEU A 247 7.42 6.50 10.84
C LEU A 247 5.99 6.93 11.14
N VAL A 248 5.64 7.01 12.41
CA VAL A 248 4.30 7.35 12.87
C VAL A 248 4.38 8.58 13.77
N ILE A 249 3.53 9.55 13.48
CA ILE A 249 3.37 10.78 14.29
C ILE A 249 2.00 10.69 14.96
N PRO A 250 1.94 10.34 16.25
CA PRO A 250 0.69 10.28 17.00
C PRO A 250 0.24 11.68 17.44
N ILE A 251 -1.02 12.01 17.17
CA ILE A 251 -1.70 13.21 17.66
C ILE A 251 -2.80 12.77 18.62
N VAL A 252 -2.60 13.01 19.90
CA VAL A 252 -3.55 12.60 20.94
C VAL A 252 -4.79 13.50 20.91
N ILE A 253 -5.97 12.89 20.87
CA ILE A 253 -7.24 13.61 20.97
C ILE A 253 -7.71 13.52 22.43
N TYR A 254 -7.58 14.64 23.14
CA TYR A 254 -8.13 14.77 24.49
C TYR A 254 -9.63 15.06 24.42
N THR A 255 -10.45 14.17 24.98
CA THR A 255 -11.87 14.44 25.15
C THR A 255 -12.07 15.21 26.46
N LYS A 256 -12.83 16.31 26.44
CA LYS A 256 -13.08 17.22 27.57
C LYS A 256 -13.58 16.56 28.87
N SER A 257 -14.01 15.30 28.85
CA SER A 257 -14.47 14.57 30.04
C SER A 257 -13.36 14.18 31.03
N THR A 258 -12.10 14.27 30.64
CA THR A 258 -10.97 13.88 31.50
C THR A 258 -10.47 15.03 32.38
N VAL A 259 -10.92 16.26 32.14
CA VAL A 259 -10.43 17.46 32.85
C VAL A 259 -11.27 17.81 34.08
N ARG A 260 -12.46 17.21 34.28
CA ARG A 260 -13.37 17.59 35.39
C ARG A 260 -13.15 16.85 36.71
N GLU A 261 -12.29 15.85 36.79
CA GLU A 261 -12.10 15.09 38.06
C GLU A 261 -10.90 15.54 38.90
N THR A 262 -10.10 16.50 38.47
CA THR A 262 -8.94 16.96 39.22
C THR A 262 -9.15 18.28 39.99
N GLU A 263 -10.33 18.92 39.90
CA GLU A 263 -10.58 20.23 40.54
C GLU A 263 -11.39 20.17 41.87
N TYR A 264 -11.62 19.01 42.44
CA TYR A 264 -12.40 18.89 43.71
C TYR A 264 -11.63 18.22 44.84
N PHE A 265 -10.35 18.49 45.02
CA PHE A 265 -9.65 18.23 46.27
C PHE A 265 -8.67 19.36 46.56
N GLU A 266 -9.20 20.47 47.07
CA GLU A 266 -8.56 21.37 48.02
C GLU A 266 -9.36 21.42 49.31
#